data_2751068ef0ff172762309109f012a05e
#
_entry.id   2751068ef0ff172762309109f012a05e
#
_cell.length_a   1.000
_cell.length_b   1.000
_cell.length_c   1.000
_cell.angle_alpha   90.00
_cell.angle_beta   90.00
_cell.angle_gamma   90.00
#
_symmetry.space_group_name_H-M   'P 1'
#
loop_
_entity.id
_entity.type
_entity.pdbx_description
1 polymer ?
#
loop_
_entity_poly.entity_id
_entity_poly.type
_entity_poly.pdbx_seq_one_letter_code
_entity_poly.pdbx_strand_id
1 'polypeptide(L)'
;ESCTIKFVTTAETCGNQAYRRSVTLLMLKAFYDVCGEQNIDKITVEFSLSKGYYCTLKGNVKITRELLMSVKKHMTQMVFQNLPIVKSTIPTGEAIERFKKNRMPDKERLFSFRRSSMVNIYSLNGFEDYFYGYMLPSTGYLKEYKLRLYAPGFLISYPRSELKGQIPEFSDEKVFRQSLKE
;
A
#
# COMPACT_ATOMS: atom_id res chain seq x y z
N GLU A 1 -30.14 -8.40 -18.96
CA GLU A 1 -29.39 -7.29 -19.58
C GLU A 1 -28.12 -7.84 -20.24
N SER A 2 -27.85 -7.45 -21.49
CA SER A 2 -26.61 -7.80 -22.16
C SER A 2 -25.47 -6.93 -21.64
N CYS A 3 -24.29 -7.49 -21.34
CA CYS A 3 -23.10 -6.76 -20.91
C CYS A 3 -21.90 -7.14 -21.77
N THR A 4 -20.95 -6.20 -21.88
CA THR A 4 -19.67 -6.45 -22.53
C THR A 4 -18.61 -6.69 -21.47
N ILE A 5 -17.90 -7.82 -21.55
CA ILE A 5 -16.80 -8.16 -20.65
C ILE A 5 -15.48 -7.83 -21.36
N LYS A 6 -14.61 -7.09 -20.70
CA LYS A 6 -13.24 -6.82 -21.14
C LYS A 6 -12.25 -7.34 -20.09
N PHE A 7 -11.29 -8.15 -20.53
CA PHE A 7 -10.17 -8.55 -19.70
C PHE A 7 -9.16 -7.40 -19.59
N VAL A 8 -8.72 -7.10 -18.38
CA VAL A 8 -7.81 -6.00 -18.08
C VAL A 8 -6.57 -6.57 -17.41
N THR A 9 -5.40 -6.24 -17.95
CA THR A 9 -4.10 -6.64 -17.43
C THR A 9 -3.40 -5.50 -16.68
N THR A 10 -2.33 -5.80 -15.97
CA THR A 10 -1.50 -4.79 -15.29
C THR A 10 -0.76 -3.85 -16.25
N ALA A 11 -0.70 -4.19 -17.53
CA ALA A 11 -0.17 -3.31 -18.58
C ALA A 11 -1.15 -2.19 -18.97
N GLU A 12 -2.43 -2.30 -18.60
CA GLU A 12 -3.44 -1.25 -18.81
C GLU A 12 -3.55 -0.36 -17.56
N THR A 13 -3.95 0.88 -17.75
CA THR A 13 -4.00 1.90 -16.67
C THR A 13 -4.85 1.46 -15.48
N CYS A 14 -6.05 0.95 -15.72
CA CYS A 14 -6.96 0.56 -14.63
C CYS A 14 -6.45 -0.69 -13.87
N GLY A 15 -5.91 -1.69 -14.57
CA GLY A 15 -5.29 -2.86 -13.94
C GLY A 15 -4.02 -2.50 -13.18
N ASN A 16 -3.22 -1.59 -13.72
CA ASN A 16 -2.03 -1.06 -13.03
C ASN A 16 -2.39 -0.30 -11.75
N GLN A 17 -3.46 0.49 -11.77
CA GLN A 17 -3.97 1.17 -10.58
C GLN A 17 -4.46 0.19 -9.50
N ALA A 18 -5.14 -0.89 -9.90
CA ALA A 18 -5.55 -1.95 -8.98
C ALA A 18 -4.32 -2.66 -8.36
N TYR A 19 -3.32 -2.99 -9.17
CA TYR A 19 -2.06 -3.57 -8.72
C TYR A 19 -1.36 -2.66 -7.69
N ARG A 20 -1.22 -1.39 -8.02
CA ARG A 20 -0.58 -0.38 -7.16
C ARG A 20 -1.23 -0.29 -5.78
N ARG A 21 -2.57 -0.23 -5.71
CA ARG A 21 -3.30 -0.20 -4.44
C ARG A 21 -3.10 -1.49 -3.65
N SER A 22 -3.17 -2.62 -4.33
CA SER A 22 -3.03 -3.93 -3.69
C SER A 22 -1.63 -4.18 -3.14
N VAL A 23 -0.58 -3.81 -3.88
CA VAL A 23 0.81 -3.95 -3.39
C VAL A 23 1.10 -2.99 -2.23
N THR A 24 0.44 -1.83 -2.21
CA THR A 24 0.54 -0.90 -1.07
C THR A 24 -0.12 -1.49 0.17
N LEU A 25 -1.31 -2.06 0.06
CA LEU A 25 -1.97 -2.76 1.17
C LEU A 25 -1.12 -3.92 1.69
N LEU A 26 -0.56 -4.75 0.80
CA LEU A 26 0.34 -5.85 1.14
C LEU A 26 1.57 -5.35 1.91
N MET A 27 2.17 -4.27 1.46
CA MET A 27 3.33 -3.64 2.10
C MET A 27 2.97 -3.14 3.51
N LEU A 28 1.86 -2.40 3.66
CA LEU A 28 1.41 -1.91 4.95
C LEU A 28 1.20 -3.05 5.94
N LYS A 29 0.44 -4.07 5.54
CA LYS A 29 0.22 -5.28 6.35
C LYS A 29 1.54 -5.92 6.77
N ALA A 30 2.49 -6.08 5.84
CA ALA A 30 3.79 -6.69 6.13
C ALA A 30 4.61 -5.90 7.15
N PHE A 31 4.59 -4.57 7.09
CA PHE A 31 5.27 -3.74 8.08
C PHE A 31 4.66 -3.90 9.48
N TYR A 32 3.32 -3.86 9.58
CA TYR A 32 2.64 -4.05 10.86
C TYR A 32 2.90 -5.43 11.45
N ASP A 33 2.94 -6.48 10.63
CA ASP A 33 3.24 -7.84 11.10
C ASP A 33 4.70 -7.99 11.57
N VAL A 34 5.65 -7.43 10.84
CA VAL A 34 7.08 -7.58 11.15
C VAL A 34 7.51 -6.70 12.32
N CYS A 35 6.99 -5.48 12.41
CA CYS A 35 7.39 -4.53 13.44
C CYS A 35 6.53 -4.61 14.70
N GLY A 36 5.29 -5.13 14.60
CA GLY A 36 4.27 -5.04 15.62
C GLY A 36 3.53 -3.69 15.61
N GLU A 37 2.22 -3.74 15.77
CA GLU A 37 1.35 -2.55 15.74
C GLU A 37 1.73 -1.48 16.75
N GLN A 38 2.22 -1.89 17.93
CA GLN A 38 2.62 -0.99 19.01
C GLN A 38 3.88 -0.17 18.72
N ASN A 39 4.66 -0.56 17.69
CA ASN A 39 5.91 0.09 17.33
C ASN A 39 5.77 1.02 16.11
N ILE A 40 4.61 1.03 15.47
CA ILE A 40 4.31 1.86 14.31
C ILE A 40 3.19 2.84 14.67
N ASP A 41 3.49 4.13 14.64
CA ASP A 41 2.48 5.16 14.77
C ASP A 41 1.78 5.37 13.43
N LYS A 42 2.56 5.42 12.34
CA LYS A 42 2.05 5.67 11.00
C LYS A 42 3.06 5.30 9.91
N ILE A 43 2.57 4.72 8.82
CA ILE A 43 3.29 4.65 7.55
C ILE A 43 2.57 5.55 6.56
N THR A 44 3.30 6.48 5.97
CA THR A 44 2.76 7.42 4.99
C THR A 44 3.36 7.16 3.62
N VAL A 45 2.49 7.06 2.61
CA VAL A 45 2.88 7.15 1.21
C VAL A 45 2.91 8.63 0.86
N GLU A 46 4.11 9.21 0.74
CA GLU A 46 4.27 10.67 0.63
C GLU A 46 4.02 11.14 -0.81
N PHE A 47 4.81 10.64 -1.75
CA PHE A 47 4.72 11.06 -3.16
C PHE A 47 5.36 10.02 -4.08
N SER A 48 5.23 10.27 -5.39
CA SER A 48 5.87 9.45 -6.42
C SER A 48 7.33 9.89 -6.62
N LEU A 49 8.26 8.94 -6.52
CA LEU A 49 9.69 9.16 -6.76
C LEU A 49 10.23 7.99 -7.58
N SER A 50 11.03 8.30 -8.62
CA SER A 50 11.59 7.28 -9.52
C SER A 50 10.52 6.29 -10.03
N LYS A 51 9.32 6.81 -10.36
CA LYS A 51 8.14 6.05 -10.80
C LYS A 51 7.63 4.99 -9.79
N GLY A 52 8.11 5.02 -8.55
CA GLY A 52 7.60 4.28 -7.40
C GLY A 52 6.95 5.21 -6.38
N TYR A 53 6.75 4.73 -5.16
CA TYR A 53 6.30 5.53 -4.03
C TYR A 53 7.39 5.67 -3.00
N TYR A 54 7.67 6.92 -2.62
CA TYR A 54 8.43 7.21 -1.42
C TYR A 54 7.52 7.12 -0.21
N CYS A 55 7.96 6.37 0.79
CA CYS A 55 7.22 6.11 2.01
C CYS A 55 8.07 6.45 3.23
N THR A 56 7.40 6.97 4.27
CA THR A 56 7.99 7.24 5.58
C THR A 56 7.31 6.39 6.64
N LEU A 57 8.04 6.08 7.71
CA LEU A 57 7.54 5.39 8.87
C LEU A 57 7.80 6.26 10.10
N LYS A 58 6.76 6.51 10.88
CA LYS A 58 6.83 7.13 12.21
C LYS A 58 6.53 6.06 13.25
N GLY A 59 7.31 6.06 14.32
CA GLY A 59 7.20 5.09 15.41
C GLY A 59 8.55 4.81 16.05
N ASN A 60 8.60 3.73 16.82
CA ASN A 60 9.79 3.32 17.56
C ASN A 60 10.78 2.46 16.74
N VAL A 61 10.53 2.31 15.45
CA VAL A 61 11.33 1.47 14.54
C VAL A 61 12.06 2.35 13.54
N LYS A 62 13.36 2.09 13.36
CA LYS A 62 14.16 2.72 12.30
C LYS A 62 14.13 1.88 11.03
N ILE A 63 13.98 2.54 9.89
CA ILE A 63 14.05 1.87 8.59
C ILE A 63 15.51 1.53 8.28
N THR A 64 15.80 0.24 8.18
CA THR A 64 17.13 -0.31 7.83
C THR A 64 16.98 -1.26 6.65
N ARG A 65 18.12 -1.67 6.08
CA ARG A 65 18.12 -2.70 5.01
C ARG A 65 17.60 -4.04 5.52
N GLU A 66 17.98 -4.42 6.73
CA GLU A 66 17.59 -5.66 7.38
C GLU A 66 16.08 -5.69 7.61
N LEU A 67 15.51 -4.57 8.09
CA LEU A 67 14.05 -4.45 8.23
C LEU A 67 13.35 -4.60 6.87
N LEU A 68 13.81 -3.90 5.84
CA LEU A 68 13.22 -3.99 4.50
C LEU A 68 13.34 -5.40 3.91
N MET A 69 14.43 -6.11 4.19
CA MET A 69 14.57 -7.53 3.79
C MET A 69 13.56 -8.41 4.52
N SER A 70 13.36 -8.22 5.81
CA SER A 70 12.37 -8.97 6.61
C SER A 70 10.95 -8.70 6.12
N VAL A 71 10.60 -7.43 5.88
CA VAL A 71 9.31 -7.04 5.32
C VAL A 71 9.10 -7.66 3.94
N LYS A 72 10.11 -7.58 3.05
CA LYS A 72 10.03 -8.21 1.72
C LYS A 72 9.84 -9.72 1.80
N LYS A 73 10.54 -10.39 2.71
CA LYS A 73 10.37 -11.84 2.94
C LYS A 73 8.94 -12.14 3.36
N HIS A 74 8.38 -11.39 4.28
CA HIS A 74 7.00 -11.57 4.74
C HIS A 74 5.97 -11.29 3.64
N MET A 75 6.15 -10.21 2.85
CA MET A 75 5.34 -9.95 1.65
C MET A 75 5.35 -11.15 0.70
N THR A 76 6.54 -11.71 0.42
CA THR A 76 6.69 -12.88 -0.48
C THR A 76 5.96 -14.11 0.07
N GLN A 77 5.99 -14.33 1.38
CA GLN A 77 5.23 -15.40 2.03
C GLN A 77 3.71 -15.21 1.84
N MET A 78 3.20 -14.00 2.07
CA MET A 78 1.77 -13.70 1.85
C MET A 78 1.36 -13.85 0.38
N VAL A 79 2.23 -13.51 -0.56
CA VAL A 79 2.00 -13.74 -2.01
C VAL A 79 1.89 -15.23 -2.30
N PHE A 80 2.80 -16.03 -1.75
CA PHE A 80 2.78 -17.48 -1.92
C PHE A 80 1.53 -18.12 -1.31
N GLN A 81 1.08 -17.61 -0.15
CA GLN A 81 -0.16 -18.06 0.51
C GLN A 81 -1.43 -17.69 -0.26
N ASN A 82 -1.34 -16.79 -1.23
CA ASN A 82 -2.46 -16.33 -2.04
C ASN A 82 -3.67 -15.86 -1.21
N LEU A 83 -3.42 -15.00 -0.22
CA LEU A 83 -4.43 -14.52 0.71
C LEU A 83 -5.46 -13.63 0.00
N PRO A 84 -6.77 -13.77 0.32
CA PRO A 84 -7.81 -12.95 -0.27
C PRO A 84 -7.70 -11.48 0.19
N ILE A 85 -7.94 -10.56 -0.75
CA ILE A 85 -8.14 -9.13 -0.47
C ILE A 85 -9.63 -8.88 -0.55
N VAL A 86 -10.25 -8.63 0.60
CA VAL A 86 -11.71 -8.54 0.73
C VAL A 86 -12.15 -7.09 0.78
N LYS A 87 -13.07 -6.71 -0.11
CA LYS A 87 -13.73 -5.40 -0.09
C LYS A 87 -15.01 -5.48 0.73
N SER A 88 -15.19 -4.56 1.67
CA SER A 88 -16.40 -4.38 2.43
C SER A 88 -16.92 -2.96 2.27
N THR A 89 -18.24 -2.81 2.08
CA THR A 89 -18.90 -1.49 2.07
C THR A 89 -19.64 -1.35 3.39
N ILE A 90 -19.24 -0.38 4.19
CA ILE A 90 -19.79 -0.18 5.55
C ILE A 90 -20.24 1.27 5.75
N PRO A 91 -21.13 1.54 6.73
CA PRO A 91 -21.47 2.90 7.12
C PRO A 91 -20.24 3.70 7.56
N THR A 92 -20.19 4.98 7.20
CA THR A 92 -19.05 5.86 7.53
C THR A 92 -18.81 5.95 9.04
N GLY A 93 -19.86 5.96 9.85
CA GLY A 93 -19.74 5.95 11.31
C GLY A 93 -19.05 4.68 11.84
N GLU A 94 -19.39 3.52 11.27
CA GLU A 94 -18.73 2.26 11.62
C GLU A 94 -17.25 2.24 11.20
N ALA A 95 -16.93 2.81 10.02
CA ALA A 95 -15.55 2.94 9.57
C ALA A 95 -14.71 3.80 10.54
N ILE A 96 -15.26 4.92 11.03
CA ILE A 96 -14.60 5.78 12.01
C ILE A 96 -14.26 4.99 13.28
N GLU A 97 -15.23 4.23 13.84
CA GLU A 97 -15.02 3.42 15.04
C GLU A 97 -13.95 2.33 14.81
N ARG A 98 -13.95 1.67 13.66
CA ARG A 98 -12.94 0.67 13.31
C ARG A 98 -11.53 1.29 13.21
N PHE A 99 -11.37 2.43 12.54
CA PHE A 99 -10.08 3.10 12.44
C PHE A 99 -9.59 3.66 13.78
N LYS A 100 -10.50 4.13 14.63
CA LYS A 100 -10.19 4.52 16.00
C LYS A 100 -9.66 3.33 16.81
N LYS A 101 -10.35 2.19 16.76
CA LYS A 101 -9.91 0.95 17.42
C LYS A 101 -8.54 0.48 16.91
N ASN A 102 -8.29 0.60 15.60
CA ASN A 102 -7.04 0.20 14.94
C ASN A 102 -5.95 1.28 15.06
N ARG A 103 -6.14 2.33 15.87
CA ARG A 103 -5.19 3.42 16.10
C ARG A 103 -4.72 4.13 14.82
N MET A 104 -5.65 4.38 13.90
CA MET A 104 -5.43 5.09 12.64
C MET A 104 -6.07 6.49 12.68
N PRO A 105 -5.53 7.46 13.46
CA PRO A 105 -6.17 8.76 13.69
C PRO A 105 -6.28 9.63 12.43
N ASP A 106 -5.43 9.41 11.44
CA ASP A 106 -5.49 10.07 10.15
C ASP A 106 -6.71 9.63 9.34
N LYS A 107 -7.08 8.36 9.41
CA LYS A 107 -8.29 7.82 8.77
C LYS A 107 -9.54 8.24 9.54
N GLU A 108 -9.53 8.17 10.86
CA GLU A 108 -10.60 8.68 11.71
C GLU A 108 -10.91 10.13 11.34
N ARG A 109 -9.91 10.99 11.30
CA ARG A 109 -10.05 12.40 10.93
C ARG A 109 -10.53 12.59 9.50
N LEU A 110 -10.03 11.82 8.53
CA LEU A 110 -10.44 11.87 7.15
C LEU A 110 -11.96 11.62 7.00
N PHE A 111 -12.48 10.61 7.70
CA PHE A 111 -13.88 10.23 7.60
C PHE A 111 -14.81 11.14 8.41
N SER A 112 -14.34 11.78 9.48
CA SER A 112 -15.14 12.75 10.25
C SER A 112 -15.62 13.95 9.40
N PHE A 113 -14.91 14.30 8.32
CA PHE A 113 -15.29 15.37 7.40
C PHE A 113 -15.98 14.88 6.13
N ARG A 114 -16.16 13.58 5.97
CA ARG A 114 -16.71 13.02 4.74
C ARG A 114 -18.23 12.97 4.79
N ARG A 115 -18.88 13.48 3.72
CA ARG A 115 -20.36 13.50 3.60
C ARG A 115 -20.96 12.20 3.08
N SER A 116 -20.14 11.22 2.65
CA SER A 116 -20.65 9.95 2.16
C SER A 116 -21.18 9.11 3.33
N SER A 117 -22.37 8.53 3.18
CA SER A 117 -22.97 7.63 4.18
C SER A 117 -22.30 6.27 4.24
N MET A 118 -21.67 5.84 3.14
CA MET A 118 -21.03 4.52 3.01
C MET A 118 -19.60 4.69 2.49
N VAL A 119 -18.70 3.81 2.92
CA VAL A 119 -17.29 3.76 2.49
C VAL A 119 -16.86 2.33 2.21
N ASN A 120 -15.91 2.19 1.29
CA ASN A 120 -15.28 0.92 0.99
C ASN A 120 -13.98 0.79 1.78
N ILE A 121 -13.87 -0.28 2.56
CA ILE A 121 -12.62 -0.70 3.19
C ILE A 121 -12.15 -2.02 2.59
N TYR A 122 -10.85 -2.21 2.60
CA TYR A 122 -10.21 -3.45 2.16
C TYR A 122 -9.54 -4.12 3.35
N SER A 123 -9.73 -5.43 3.44
CA SER A 123 -9.16 -6.28 4.49
C SER A 123 -8.19 -7.29 3.87
N LEU A 124 -7.04 -7.47 4.50
CA LEU A 124 -6.05 -8.48 4.19
C LEU A 124 -5.61 -9.15 5.49
N ASN A 125 -6.08 -10.39 5.71
CA ASN A 125 -5.75 -11.18 6.88
C ASN A 125 -5.85 -10.39 8.20
N GLY A 126 -7.02 -9.76 8.43
CA GLY A 126 -7.33 -8.98 9.64
C GLY A 126 -6.81 -7.55 9.65
N PHE A 127 -5.92 -7.15 8.74
CA PHE A 127 -5.52 -5.76 8.57
C PHE A 127 -6.50 -5.04 7.66
N GLU A 128 -7.04 -3.91 8.11
CA GLU A 128 -8.01 -3.11 7.37
C GLU A 128 -7.43 -1.74 7.02
N ASP A 129 -7.66 -1.28 5.78
CA ASP A 129 -7.36 0.09 5.37
C ASP A 129 -8.33 0.59 4.30
N TYR A 130 -8.36 1.90 4.12
CA TYR A 130 -9.17 2.57 3.13
C TYR A 130 -8.38 2.83 1.85
N PHE A 131 -8.95 2.41 0.72
CA PHE A 131 -8.45 2.76 -0.61
C PHE A 131 -9.58 3.15 -1.53
N TYR A 132 -9.35 4.20 -2.30
CA TYR A 132 -10.29 4.60 -3.35
C TYR A 132 -10.07 3.76 -4.62
N GLY A 133 -11.10 3.04 -5.05
CA GLY A 133 -11.08 2.22 -6.26
C GLY A 133 -10.95 0.73 -5.99
N TYR A 134 -10.77 -0.04 -7.06
CA TYR A 134 -10.69 -1.50 -6.99
C TYR A 134 -9.27 -1.97 -6.68
N MET A 135 -9.19 -3.16 -6.08
CA MET A 135 -7.98 -3.94 -5.84
C MET A 135 -8.03 -5.27 -6.55
N LEU A 136 -6.91 -5.96 -6.61
CA LEU A 136 -6.82 -7.35 -7.05
C LEU A 136 -7.50 -8.27 -6.03
N PRO A 137 -8.01 -9.44 -6.45
CA PRO A 137 -8.78 -10.31 -5.57
C PRO A 137 -7.94 -11.00 -4.49
N SER A 138 -6.63 -11.15 -4.71
CA SER A 138 -5.74 -11.83 -3.77
C SER A 138 -4.28 -11.41 -3.93
N THR A 139 -3.46 -11.74 -2.93
CA THR A 139 -2.03 -11.44 -2.92
C THR A 139 -1.23 -12.24 -3.93
N GLY A 140 -1.72 -13.39 -4.40
CA GLY A 140 -1.05 -14.25 -5.37
C GLY A 140 -0.74 -13.57 -6.72
N TYR A 141 -1.45 -12.49 -7.06
CA TYR A 141 -1.17 -11.68 -8.25
C TYR A 141 -0.01 -10.69 -8.06
N LEU A 142 0.42 -10.44 -6.83
CA LEU A 142 1.41 -9.40 -6.47
C LEU A 142 2.85 -9.95 -6.50
N LYS A 143 3.27 -10.53 -7.62
CA LYS A 143 4.57 -11.22 -7.74
C LYS A 143 5.75 -10.28 -7.92
N GLU A 144 5.53 -9.07 -8.40
CA GLU A 144 6.58 -8.15 -8.81
C GLU A 144 6.53 -6.83 -8.03
N TYR A 145 7.52 -6.62 -7.19
CA TYR A 145 7.74 -5.36 -6.46
C TYR A 145 9.19 -5.29 -5.97
N LYS A 146 9.67 -4.10 -5.71
CA LYS A 146 10.99 -3.86 -5.10
C LYS A 146 10.86 -2.90 -3.93
N LEU A 147 11.52 -3.22 -2.81
CA LEU A 147 11.72 -2.32 -1.69
C LEU A 147 13.17 -1.85 -1.70
N ARG A 148 13.39 -0.55 -1.54
CA ARG A 148 14.72 0.07 -1.52
C ARG A 148 14.81 1.07 -0.38
N LEU A 149 15.89 0.99 0.39
CA LEU A 149 16.19 2.02 1.38
C LEU A 149 16.50 3.35 0.68
N TYR A 150 15.83 4.41 1.08
CA TYR A 150 16.03 5.77 0.62
C TYR A 150 15.84 6.72 1.81
N ALA A 151 16.89 6.84 2.63
CA ALA A 151 16.82 7.54 3.92
C ALA A 151 16.32 8.98 3.79
N PRO A 152 15.46 9.44 4.74
CA PRO A 152 15.05 8.77 5.98
C PRO A 152 13.95 7.71 5.83
N GLY A 153 13.38 7.52 4.64
CA GLY A 153 12.31 6.57 4.33
C GLY A 153 12.77 5.42 3.43
N PHE A 154 11.84 4.94 2.63
CA PHE A 154 12.08 3.87 1.65
C PHE A 154 11.21 4.05 0.41
N LEU A 155 11.57 3.35 -0.66
CA LEU A 155 10.82 3.31 -1.90
C LEU A 155 10.19 1.94 -2.10
N ILE A 156 8.93 1.92 -2.54
CA ILE A 156 8.30 0.76 -3.14
C ILE A 156 8.12 1.00 -4.64
N SER A 157 8.70 0.12 -5.46
CA SER A 157 8.53 0.12 -6.90
C SER A 157 7.72 -1.10 -7.33
N TYR A 158 6.90 -0.93 -8.35
CA TYR A 158 5.96 -1.93 -8.87
C TYR A 158 5.86 -1.78 -10.40
N PRO A 159 5.31 -2.79 -11.12
CA PRO A 159 5.11 -2.71 -12.56
C PRO A 159 4.30 -1.48 -12.98
N ARG A 160 4.70 -0.86 -14.10
CA ARG A 160 4.06 0.36 -14.62
C ARG A 160 3.44 0.09 -15.99
N SER A 161 2.23 0.62 -16.22
CA SER A 161 1.55 0.49 -17.51
C SER A 161 2.32 1.15 -18.67
N GLU A 162 2.93 2.31 -18.43
CA GLU A 162 3.76 3.01 -19.41
C GLU A 162 5.05 2.27 -19.77
N LEU A 163 5.45 1.27 -18.97
CA LEU A 163 6.58 0.37 -19.22
C LEU A 163 6.11 -1.05 -19.56
N LYS A 164 4.90 -1.18 -20.09
CA LYS A 164 4.30 -2.48 -20.49
C LYS A 164 4.32 -3.52 -19.36
N GLY A 165 4.09 -3.09 -18.12
CA GLY A 165 4.07 -3.96 -16.96
C GLY A 165 5.44 -4.29 -16.37
N GLN A 166 6.50 -3.58 -16.73
CA GLN A 166 7.83 -3.74 -16.14
C GLN A 166 8.02 -2.81 -14.94
N ILE A 167 8.88 -3.23 -13.99
CA ILE A 167 9.31 -2.37 -12.89
C ILE A 167 10.35 -1.40 -13.42
N PRO A 168 10.18 -0.07 -13.19
CA PRO A 168 11.14 0.93 -13.64
C PRO A 168 12.51 0.73 -12.98
N GLU A 169 13.57 1.03 -13.73
CA GLU A 169 14.91 1.17 -13.16
C GLU A 169 14.94 2.36 -12.19
N PHE A 170 15.70 2.20 -11.13
CA PHE A 170 15.85 3.27 -10.15
C PHE A 170 16.72 4.39 -10.70
N SER A 171 16.19 5.59 -10.72
CA SER A 171 16.92 6.83 -10.98
C SER A 171 17.04 7.64 -9.69
N ASP A 172 18.28 7.94 -9.29
CA ASP A 172 18.53 8.74 -8.09
C ASP A 172 18.39 10.23 -8.40
N GLU A 173 17.45 10.88 -7.76
CA GLU A 173 17.25 12.32 -7.83
C GLU A 173 18.09 13.01 -6.74
N LYS A 174 19.36 13.32 -7.05
CA LYS A 174 20.33 13.88 -6.09
C LYS A 174 19.85 15.16 -5.39
N VAL A 175 19.20 16.05 -6.12
CA VAL A 175 18.65 17.31 -5.58
C VAL A 175 17.60 17.01 -4.53
N PHE A 176 16.69 16.08 -4.83
CA PHE A 176 15.63 15.69 -3.92
C PHE A 176 16.19 14.99 -2.66
N ARG A 177 17.22 14.16 -2.81
CA ARG A 177 17.90 13.52 -1.68
C ARG A 177 18.53 14.53 -0.71
N GLN A 178 18.97 15.67 -1.20
CA GLN A 178 19.51 16.75 -0.35
C GLN A 178 18.39 17.40 0.47
N SER A 179 17.25 17.73 -0.16
CA SER A 179 16.09 18.32 0.53
C SER A 179 15.49 17.44 1.62
N LEU A 180 15.65 16.11 1.52
CA LEU A 180 15.16 15.18 2.57
C LEU A 180 16.08 15.11 3.80
N LYS A 181 17.27 15.69 3.74
CA LYS A 181 18.25 15.70 4.85
C LYS A 181 18.23 17.00 5.66
N GLU A 182 17.60 18.04 5.12
CA GLU A 182 17.32 19.33 5.78
C GLU A 182 16.04 19.25 6.61
#